data_ff2d6ea06fac0fd23a894bb7322bd1d4
#
_entry.id   ff2d6ea06fac0fd23a894bb7322bd1d4
#
_cell.length_a   1.000
_cell.length_b   1.000
_cell.length_c   1.000
_cell.angle_alpha   90.00
_cell.angle_beta   90.00
_cell.angle_gamma   90.00
#
_symmetry.space_group_name_H-M   'P 1'
#
loop_
_entity.id
_entity.type
_entity.pdbx_description
1 polymer ?
#
loop_
_entity_poly.entity_id
_entity_poly.type
_entity_poly.pdbx_seq_one_letter_code
_entity_poly.pdbx_strand_id
1 'polypeptide(L)'
;MEYRRALQGECERVYQLVQETITAVYPRYYPEEVVEFFLCLHGRENIQRDLDARRLWVLFEEDELVGTGSLRKDHITRVFVHPRFQ
;
A
#
# COMPACT_ATOMS: atom_id res chain seq x y z
N MET A 1 -1.71 13.17 -12.78
CA MET A 1 -1.73 12.02 -11.86
C MET A 1 -1.90 10.76 -12.68
N GLU A 2 -1.07 9.76 -12.43
CA GLU A 2 -1.10 8.51 -13.20
C GLU A 2 -1.51 7.34 -12.32
N TYR A 3 -2.45 6.53 -12.83
CA TYR A 3 -2.95 5.34 -12.13
C TYR A 3 -2.76 4.13 -13.05
N ARG A 4 -2.04 3.13 -12.58
CA ARG A 4 -1.74 1.96 -13.38
C ARG A 4 -1.44 0.73 -12.51
N ARG A 5 -1.36 -0.44 -13.14
CA ARG A 5 -0.87 -1.62 -12.43
C ARG A 5 0.59 -1.45 -12.08
N ALA A 6 0.96 -1.98 -10.91
CA ALA A 6 2.35 -1.99 -10.47
C ALA A 6 3.18 -2.90 -11.36
N LEU A 7 4.42 -2.50 -11.59
CA LEU A 7 5.40 -3.28 -12.34
C LEU A 7 6.24 -4.10 -11.39
N GLN A 8 6.81 -5.19 -11.90
CA GLN A 8 7.81 -5.95 -11.14
C GLN A 8 8.95 -5.01 -10.78
N GLY A 9 9.43 -5.14 -9.58
CA GLY A 9 10.45 -4.23 -9.05
C GLY A 9 9.90 -3.05 -8.26
N GLU A 10 8.58 -2.84 -8.25
CA GLU A 10 7.98 -1.75 -7.49
C GLU A 10 7.51 -2.17 -6.09
N CYS A 11 7.69 -3.44 -5.74
CA CYS A 11 7.26 -3.95 -4.44
C CYS A 11 7.82 -3.14 -3.27
N GLU A 12 9.11 -2.82 -3.30
CA GLU A 12 9.75 -2.09 -2.20
C GLU A 12 9.19 -0.68 -2.04
N ARG A 13 8.93 0.01 -3.15
CA ARG A 13 8.34 1.35 -3.10
C ARG A 13 6.93 1.31 -2.51
N VAL A 14 6.13 0.32 -2.90
CA VAL A 14 4.78 0.13 -2.36
C VAL A 14 4.85 -0.22 -0.88
N TYR A 15 5.75 -1.12 -0.52
CA TYR A 15 5.97 -1.51 0.88
C TYR A 15 6.31 -0.29 1.74
N GLN A 16 7.23 0.55 1.29
CA GLN A 16 7.62 1.76 2.03
C GLN A 16 6.43 2.70 2.21
N LEU A 17 5.67 2.93 1.15
CA LEU A 17 4.49 3.78 1.23
C LEU A 17 3.49 3.25 2.26
N VAL A 18 3.19 1.95 2.22
CA VAL A 18 2.22 1.33 3.11
C VAL A 18 2.69 1.41 4.56
N GLN A 19 3.95 1.05 4.81
CA GLN A 19 4.50 1.08 6.18
C GLN A 19 4.52 2.48 6.75
N GLU A 20 4.91 3.48 5.96
CA GLU A 20 4.92 4.87 6.38
C GLU A 20 3.51 5.36 6.69
N THR A 21 2.54 5.01 5.86
CA THR A 21 1.16 5.43 6.06
C THR A 21 0.58 4.82 7.33
N ILE A 22 0.78 3.53 7.54
CA ILE A 22 0.31 2.85 8.75
C ILE A 22 0.95 3.48 9.98
N THR A 23 2.26 3.67 9.97
CA THR A 23 3.00 4.21 11.10
C THR A 23 2.59 5.64 11.43
N ALA A 24 2.28 6.45 10.42
CA ALA A 24 1.91 7.84 10.63
C ALA A 24 0.46 8.03 11.08
N VAL A 25 -0.45 7.16 10.61
CA VAL A 25 -1.89 7.38 10.78
C VAL A 25 -2.53 6.47 11.81
N TYR A 26 -2.22 5.18 11.76
CA TYR A 26 -2.93 4.18 12.56
C TYR A 26 -2.76 4.33 14.07
N PRO A 27 -1.57 4.75 14.61
CA PRO A 27 -1.43 4.92 16.05
C PRO A 27 -2.39 5.93 16.67
N ARG A 28 -2.97 6.82 15.88
CA ARG A 28 -3.96 7.78 16.34
C ARG A 28 -5.30 7.13 16.68
N TYR A 29 -5.57 5.96 16.11
CA TYR A 29 -6.88 5.32 16.18
C TYR A 29 -6.86 3.93 16.78
N TYR A 30 -5.69 3.29 16.86
CA TYR A 30 -5.57 1.88 17.25
C TYR A 30 -4.45 1.67 18.26
N PRO A 31 -4.62 0.71 19.18
CA PRO A 31 -3.53 0.34 20.08
C PRO A 31 -2.34 -0.27 19.34
N GLU A 32 -1.20 -0.31 20.01
CA GLU A 32 0.04 -0.77 19.43
C GLU A 32 -0.06 -2.18 18.81
N GLU A 33 -0.74 -3.11 19.51
CA GLU A 33 -0.88 -4.49 19.02
C GLU A 33 -1.63 -4.54 17.69
N VAL A 34 -2.62 -3.69 17.51
CA VAL A 34 -3.38 -3.62 16.27
C VAL A 34 -2.54 -3.00 15.16
N VAL A 35 -1.76 -1.97 15.47
CA VAL A 35 -0.85 -1.36 14.49
C VAL A 35 0.16 -2.41 14.00
N GLU A 36 0.75 -3.18 14.92
CA GLU A 36 1.70 -4.22 14.56
C GLU A 36 1.05 -5.30 13.67
N PHE A 37 -0.20 -5.65 13.97
CA PHE A 37 -0.94 -6.58 13.14
C PHE A 37 -1.05 -6.09 11.70
N PHE A 38 -1.39 -4.81 11.51
CA PHE A 38 -1.53 -4.25 10.17
C PHE A 38 -0.18 -4.13 9.46
N LEU A 39 0.89 -3.82 10.18
CA LEU A 39 2.22 -3.77 9.59
C LEU A 39 2.63 -5.15 9.05
N CYS A 40 2.31 -6.21 9.77
CA CYS A 40 2.58 -7.58 9.32
C CYS A 40 1.67 -8.00 8.16
N LEU A 41 0.39 -7.66 8.25
CA LEU A 41 -0.58 -8.01 7.22
C LEU A 41 -0.22 -7.40 5.87
N HIS A 42 0.37 -6.21 5.89
CA HIS A 42 0.80 -5.52 4.67
C HIS A 42 2.32 -5.54 4.51
N GLY A 43 2.92 -6.67 4.87
CA GLY A 43 4.36 -6.88 4.71
C GLY A 43 4.75 -7.17 3.26
N ARG A 44 6.06 -7.23 3.03
CA ARG A 44 6.61 -7.42 1.68
C ARG A 44 6.06 -8.64 0.97
N GLU A 45 5.93 -9.76 1.68
CA GLU A 45 5.44 -11.01 1.08
C GLU A 45 4.03 -10.88 0.54
N ASN A 46 3.16 -10.24 1.31
CA ASN A 46 1.76 -10.07 0.90
C ASN A 46 1.64 -9.08 -0.26
N ILE A 47 2.44 -8.03 -0.25
CA ILE A 47 2.48 -7.07 -1.34
C ILE A 47 3.03 -7.72 -2.61
N GLN A 48 4.11 -8.50 -2.49
CA GLN A 48 4.69 -9.21 -3.62
C GLN A 48 3.70 -10.23 -4.19
N ARG A 49 2.93 -10.89 -3.34
CA ARG A 49 1.90 -11.82 -3.78
C ARG A 49 0.84 -11.12 -4.63
N ASP A 50 0.41 -9.93 -4.20
CA ASP A 50 -0.55 -9.13 -4.97
C ASP A 50 0.05 -8.66 -6.29
N LEU A 51 1.32 -8.29 -6.27
CA LEU A 51 2.03 -7.88 -7.48
C LEU A 51 2.12 -9.04 -8.48
N ASP A 52 2.52 -10.22 -8.01
CA ASP A 52 2.65 -11.41 -8.85
C ASP A 52 1.30 -11.84 -9.44
N ALA A 53 0.24 -11.64 -8.69
CA ALA A 53 -1.12 -11.97 -9.14
C ALA A 53 -1.74 -10.86 -9.99
N ARG A 54 -0.99 -9.78 -10.26
CA ARG A 54 -1.42 -8.64 -11.06
C ARG A 54 -2.63 -7.93 -10.48
N ARG A 55 -2.71 -7.89 -9.15
CA ARG A 55 -3.79 -7.23 -8.42
C ARG A 55 -3.39 -5.90 -7.83
N LEU A 56 -2.10 -5.56 -7.89
CA LEU A 56 -1.57 -4.36 -7.26
C LEU A 56 -1.56 -3.19 -8.23
N TRP A 57 -2.15 -2.07 -7.77
CA TRP A 57 -2.23 -0.83 -8.53
C TRP A 57 -1.46 0.27 -7.79
N VAL A 58 -0.94 1.20 -8.54
CA VAL A 58 -0.18 2.33 -8.00
C VAL A 58 -0.71 3.63 -8.56
N LEU A 59 -0.59 4.67 -7.75
CA LEU A 59 -0.98 6.03 -8.12
C LEU A 59 0.23 6.93 -7.97
N PHE A 60 0.63 7.55 -9.08
CA PHE A 60 1.77 8.47 -9.11
C PHE A 60 1.31 9.90 -9.34
N GLU A 61 1.93 10.82 -8.64
CA GLU A 61 1.86 12.26 -8.93
C GLU A 61 3.24 12.64 -9.43
N GLU A 62 3.34 12.90 -10.74
CA GLU A 62 4.64 13.06 -11.41
C GLU A 62 5.46 11.78 -11.21
N ASP A 63 6.61 11.85 -10.57
CA ASP A 63 7.47 10.68 -10.34
C ASP A 63 7.36 10.13 -8.93
N GLU A 64 6.42 10.66 -8.13
CA GLU A 64 6.27 10.27 -6.75
C GLU A 64 5.11 9.30 -6.56
N LEU A 65 5.38 8.17 -5.91
CA LEU A 65 4.34 7.21 -5.56
C LEU A 65 3.54 7.77 -4.37
N VAL A 66 2.26 8.05 -4.60
CA VAL A 66 1.41 8.69 -3.58
C VAL A 66 0.31 7.78 -3.07
N GLY A 67 0.01 6.70 -3.76
CA GLY A 67 -1.04 5.78 -3.32
C GLY A 67 -0.89 4.41 -3.93
N THR A 68 -1.57 3.44 -3.33
CA THR A 68 -1.62 2.08 -3.83
C THR A 68 -2.95 1.44 -3.47
N GLY A 69 -3.35 0.47 -4.26
CA GLY A 69 -4.54 -0.32 -3.98
C GLY A 69 -4.38 -1.72 -4.53
N SER A 70 -5.03 -2.68 -3.89
CA SER A 70 -5.11 -4.05 -4.38
C SER A 70 -6.54 -4.35 -4.74
N LEU A 71 -6.75 -4.84 -5.95
CA LEU A 71 -8.07 -5.17 -6.47
C LEU A 71 -8.14 -6.67 -6.73
N ARG A 72 -9.05 -7.34 -6.05
CA ARG A 72 -9.27 -8.78 -6.20
C ARG A 72 -10.70 -8.99 -6.68
N LYS A 73 -10.85 -9.34 -7.95
CA LYS A 73 -12.16 -9.40 -8.62
C LYS A 73 -12.80 -8.02 -8.53
N ASP A 74 -13.92 -7.89 -7.81
CA ASP A 74 -14.59 -6.62 -7.59
C ASP A 74 -14.40 -6.08 -6.17
N HIS A 75 -13.46 -6.66 -5.42
CA HIS A 75 -13.16 -6.23 -4.06
C HIS A 75 -11.85 -5.48 -4.00
N ILE A 76 -11.87 -4.33 -3.33
CA ILE A 76 -10.66 -3.57 -3.01
C ILE A 76 -10.17 -4.07 -1.65
N THR A 77 -9.00 -4.69 -1.62
CA THR A 77 -8.48 -5.33 -0.41
C THR A 77 -7.41 -4.54 0.31
N ARG A 78 -6.85 -3.53 -0.35
CA ARG A 78 -5.81 -2.68 0.23
C ARG A 78 -5.86 -1.33 -0.45
N VAL A 79 -6.05 -0.26 0.33
CA VAL A 79 -6.01 1.10 -0.22
C VAL A 79 -5.22 1.96 0.74
N PHE A 80 -4.14 2.56 0.26
CA PHE A 80 -3.33 3.47 1.04
C PHE A 80 -2.99 4.70 0.20
N VAL A 81 -3.14 5.87 0.81
CA VAL A 81 -2.71 7.13 0.22
C VAL A 81 -1.77 7.78 1.23
N HIS A 82 -0.61 8.22 0.76
CA HIS A 82 0.38 8.83 1.64
C HIS A 82 -0.25 10.01 2.39
N PRO A 83 0.01 10.14 3.71
CA PRO A 83 -0.63 11.20 4.53
C PRO A 83 -0.50 12.60 3.95
N ARG A 84 0.58 12.88 3.25
CA ARG A 84 0.83 14.17 2.62
C ARG A 84 -0.19 14.51 1.53
N PHE A 85 -0.88 13.51 0.98
CA PHE A 85 -1.79 13.67 -0.14
C PHE A 85 -3.25 13.34 0.21
N GLN A 86 -3.51 13.15 1.48
CA GLN A 86 -4.88 12.88 1.95
C GLN A 86 -5.69 14.17 2.09
#